data_f133186c39d95a34ed67e79c980820de
#
_entry.id   f133186c39d95a34ed67e79c980820de
#
_cell.length_a   1.000
_cell.length_b   1.000
_cell.length_c   1.000
_cell.angle_alpha   90.00
_cell.angle_beta   90.00
_cell.angle_gamma   90.00
#
_symmetry.space_group_name_H-M   'P 1'
#
loop_
_entity.id
_entity.type
_entity.pdbx_description
1 polymer ?
#
loop_
_entity_poly.entity_id
_entity_poly.type
_entity_poly.pdbx_seq_one_letter_code
_entity_poly.pdbx_strand_id
1 'polypeptide(L)'
;MKTRLIMLSLLAAANLAHADMLGKMNSRKPGRYVPETAWQEQVLPLPAYPTTAQWLELDTPVTVKPRVFIDSNSLLLAEDRTVRFTLRQLSSSGIDNISLEGLHCGQRTQRSFAFADTVGQRWITSSRPEWRKLDSNNATVLTVIKALCPEDAPPLSAEELANNLKQAAKRR
;
A
#
# COMPACT_ATOMS: atom_id res chain seq x y z
N MET A 1 72.89 36.96 -38.95
CA MET A 1 72.19 35.83 -39.59
C MET A 1 72.26 34.66 -38.64
N LYS A 2 71.14 33.94 -38.41
CA LYS A 2 70.90 32.79 -37.51
C LYS A 2 70.36 33.21 -36.17
N THR A 3 69.02 33.38 -36.14
CA THR A 3 68.18 33.15 -34.93
C THR A 3 66.73 33.23 -35.36
N ARG A 4 66.07 32.12 -35.73
CA ARG A 4 64.65 31.95 -35.80
C ARG A 4 64.35 30.46 -36.10
N LEU A 5 64.21 29.63 -35.10
CA LEU A 5 63.53 28.35 -35.19
C LEU A 5 63.54 27.62 -33.82
N ILE A 6 62.86 28.11 -32.86
CA ILE A 6 62.44 27.31 -31.70
C ILE A 6 61.24 28.01 -31.10
N MET A 7 60.09 27.82 -31.65
CA MET A 7 58.77 28.10 -30.96
C MET A 7 57.62 27.50 -31.77
N LEU A 8 57.54 26.17 -31.81
CA LEU A 8 56.33 25.51 -32.33
C LEU A 8 56.31 24.03 -31.90
N SER A 9 56.28 23.75 -30.63
CA SER A 9 56.10 22.37 -30.17
C SER A 9 55.56 22.23 -28.73
N LEU A 10 54.73 23.15 -28.28
CA LEU A 10 54.13 23.06 -26.92
C LEU A 10 52.60 23.23 -26.88
N LEU A 11 51.87 22.85 -27.92
CA LEU A 11 50.38 22.98 -27.95
C LEU A 11 49.66 21.69 -28.34
N ALA A 12 50.26 20.52 -28.16
CA ALA A 12 49.61 19.25 -28.53
C ALA A 12 49.41 18.26 -27.38
N ALA A 13 49.59 18.66 -26.11
CA ALA A 13 49.51 17.70 -24.99
C ALA A 13 48.30 17.90 -24.03
N ALA A 14 47.33 18.76 -24.36
CA ALA A 14 46.23 19.07 -23.42
C ALA A 14 44.88 18.46 -23.77
N ASN A 15 44.73 17.60 -24.78
CA ASN A 15 43.43 17.07 -25.20
C ASN A 15 43.20 15.57 -24.98
N LEU A 16 44.03 14.86 -24.21
CA LEU A 16 43.86 13.42 -23.97
C LEU A 16 43.29 13.05 -22.58
N ALA A 17 42.98 14.03 -21.73
CA ALA A 17 42.52 13.75 -20.36
C ALA A 17 40.98 13.83 -20.15
N HIS A 18 40.17 14.06 -21.18
CA HIS A 18 38.72 14.22 -21.03
C HIS A 18 37.87 13.06 -21.55
N ALA A 19 38.44 12.05 -22.13
CA ALA A 19 37.70 10.91 -22.68
C ALA A 19 37.43 9.79 -21.69
N ASP A 20 38.11 9.74 -20.54
CA ASP A 20 38.02 8.62 -19.60
C ASP A 20 36.98 8.79 -18.48
N MET A 21 36.40 9.98 -18.33
CA MET A 21 35.38 10.24 -17.31
C MET A 21 33.96 9.87 -17.73
N LEU A 22 33.68 9.78 -19.02
CA LEU A 22 32.33 9.39 -19.52
C LEU A 22 32.12 7.87 -19.64
N GLY A 23 33.21 7.08 -19.64
CA GLY A 23 33.13 5.61 -19.75
C GLY A 23 32.75 4.87 -18.46
N LYS A 24 32.89 5.51 -17.29
CA LYS A 24 32.62 4.85 -15.99
C LYS A 24 31.20 5.04 -15.44
N MET A 25 30.34 5.81 -16.07
CA MET A 25 29.01 6.09 -15.56
C MET A 25 27.90 5.13 -16.03
N ASN A 26 28.18 4.19 -16.91
CA ASN A 26 27.11 3.36 -17.50
C ASN A 26 27.34 1.84 -17.46
N SER A 27 28.21 1.34 -16.62
CA SER A 27 28.26 -0.11 -16.37
C SER A 27 27.35 -0.52 -15.20
N ARG A 28 26.08 -0.11 -15.21
CA ARG A 28 25.07 -0.87 -14.50
C ARG A 28 25.02 -2.23 -15.21
N LYS A 29 25.58 -3.26 -14.58
CA LYS A 29 25.33 -4.64 -15.01
C LYS A 29 23.82 -4.75 -15.20
N PRO A 30 23.33 -5.20 -16.36
CA PRO A 30 21.90 -5.43 -16.52
C PRO A 30 21.49 -6.35 -15.37
N GLY A 31 20.67 -5.82 -14.44
CA GLY A 31 20.13 -6.62 -13.38
C GLY A 31 19.48 -7.83 -14.03
N ARG A 32 19.80 -9.02 -13.55
CA ARG A 32 19.16 -10.25 -14.02
C ARG A 32 17.67 -10.03 -13.88
N TYR A 33 16.95 -9.86 -14.99
CA TYR A 33 15.49 -9.80 -15.01
C TYR A 33 14.99 -11.11 -14.42
N VAL A 34 14.55 -11.10 -13.19
CA VAL A 34 13.77 -12.17 -12.59
C VAL A 34 12.33 -11.81 -12.92
N PRO A 35 11.61 -12.58 -13.72
CA PRO A 35 10.20 -12.36 -13.96
C PRO A 35 9.51 -12.31 -12.59
N GLU A 36 8.87 -11.18 -12.27
CA GLU A 36 8.03 -11.09 -11.09
C GLU A 36 6.89 -12.07 -11.32
N THR A 37 6.82 -13.12 -10.50
CA THR A 37 5.69 -14.06 -10.53
C THR A 37 4.42 -13.23 -10.32
N ALA A 38 3.49 -13.32 -11.27
CA ALA A 38 2.23 -12.61 -11.16
C ALA A 38 1.59 -12.96 -9.81
N TRP A 39 1.20 -11.93 -9.05
CA TRP A 39 0.53 -12.12 -7.78
C TRP A 39 -0.73 -12.97 -7.96
N GLN A 40 -0.91 -13.94 -7.08
CA GLN A 40 -2.08 -14.82 -7.05
C GLN A 40 -2.80 -14.65 -5.71
N GLU A 41 -4.10 -14.41 -5.79
CA GLU A 41 -4.93 -14.27 -4.61
C GLU A 41 -5.07 -15.60 -3.87
N GLN A 42 -4.86 -15.56 -2.55
CA GLN A 42 -5.24 -16.67 -1.67
C GLN A 42 -6.75 -16.71 -1.50
N VAL A 43 -7.38 -17.79 -1.92
CA VAL A 43 -8.81 -18.02 -1.72
C VAL A 43 -9.04 -18.46 -0.27
N LEU A 44 -9.72 -17.63 0.50
CA LEU A 44 -10.07 -17.89 1.89
C LEU A 44 -11.59 -17.97 2.05
N PRO A 45 -12.10 -18.84 2.92
CA PRO A 45 -13.53 -18.86 3.27
C PRO A 45 -13.90 -17.55 3.98
N LEU A 46 -15.17 -17.17 3.87
CA LEU A 46 -15.70 -16.07 4.68
C LEU A 46 -15.61 -16.44 6.16
N PRO A 47 -15.12 -15.53 7.03
CA PRO A 47 -15.10 -15.75 8.46
C PRO A 47 -16.53 -15.82 9.03
N ALA A 48 -16.66 -16.26 10.28
CA ALA A 48 -17.91 -16.14 10.99
C ALA A 48 -18.38 -14.67 11.07
N TYR A 49 -19.69 -14.45 11.11
CA TYR A 49 -20.24 -13.12 11.29
C TYR A 49 -19.76 -12.51 12.63
N PRO A 50 -19.31 -11.22 12.66
CA PRO A 50 -18.64 -10.64 13.83
C PRO A 50 -19.65 -10.26 14.93
N THR A 51 -20.11 -11.23 15.71
CA THR A 51 -21.01 -10.98 16.85
C THR A 51 -20.32 -10.33 18.04
N THR A 52 -18.98 -10.46 18.14
CA THR A 52 -18.15 -9.95 19.25
C THR A 52 -17.03 -9.05 18.74
N ALA A 53 -17.34 -8.16 17.79
CA ALA A 53 -16.37 -7.26 17.20
C ALA A 53 -15.78 -6.28 18.21
N GLN A 54 -14.46 -6.05 18.11
CA GLN A 54 -13.74 -5.00 18.87
C GLN A 54 -13.43 -3.83 17.95
N TRP A 55 -14.38 -2.90 17.86
CA TRP A 55 -14.29 -1.75 16.98
C TRP A 55 -13.30 -0.71 17.48
N LEU A 56 -12.25 -0.47 16.69
CA LEU A 56 -11.34 0.67 16.86
C LEU A 56 -11.70 1.75 15.85
N GLU A 57 -12.08 2.93 16.34
CA GLU A 57 -12.33 4.11 15.51
C GLU A 57 -11.02 4.65 14.99
N LEU A 58 -10.90 4.81 13.68
CA LEU A 58 -9.72 5.46 13.09
C LEU A 58 -9.75 6.97 13.34
N ASP A 59 -8.57 7.54 13.58
CA ASP A 59 -8.42 8.99 13.71
C ASP A 59 -8.54 9.62 12.32
N THR A 60 -9.64 10.33 12.10
CA THR A 60 -9.96 11.01 10.86
C THR A 60 -10.25 12.48 11.13
N PRO A 61 -9.90 13.39 10.20
CA PRO A 61 -10.35 14.76 10.32
C PRO A 61 -11.86 14.85 10.52
N VAL A 62 -12.34 15.76 11.37
CA VAL A 62 -13.79 15.92 11.68
C VAL A 62 -14.67 16.18 10.46
N THR A 63 -14.08 16.67 9.37
CA THR A 63 -14.75 16.89 8.09
C THR A 63 -14.97 15.61 7.28
N VAL A 64 -14.25 14.53 7.62
CA VAL A 64 -14.40 13.23 6.95
C VAL A 64 -15.63 12.51 7.49
N LYS A 65 -16.53 12.17 6.62
CA LYS A 65 -17.72 11.36 6.90
C LYS A 65 -17.78 10.23 5.87
N PRO A 66 -18.17 9.04 6.25
CA PRO A 66 -18.61 8.52 7.57
C PRO A 66 -17.46 8.37 8.58
N ARG A 67 -17.80 8.11 9.86
CA ARG A 67 -16.83 7.62 10.86
C ARG A 67 -16.41 6.19 10.48
N VAL A 68 -15.14 5.91 10.64
CA VAL A 68 -14.52 4.68 10.15
C VAL A 68 -13.98 3.85 11.31
N PHE A 69 -14.34 2.58 11.34
CA PHE A 69 -13.90 1.64 12.38
C PHE A 69 -13.38 0.37 11.73
N ILE A 70 -12.40 -0.26 12.36
CA ILE A 70 -11.92 -1.59 12.00
C ILE A 70 -12.09 -2.50 13.22
N ASP A 71 -12.59 -3.71 12.99
CA ASP A 71 -12.63 -4.74 14.02
C ASP A 71 -11.23 -5.33 14.20
N SER A 72 -10.61 -5.07 15.37
CA SER A 72 -9.26 -5.57 15.67
C SER A 72 -9.17 -7.08 15.73
N ASN A 73 -10.28 -7.79 16.00
CA ASN A 73 -10.33 -9.25 16.03
C ASN A 73 -10.36 -9.87 14.63
N SER A 74 -10.71 -9.08 13.60
CA SER A 74 -10.84 -9.55 12.22
C SER A 74 -9.58 -9.40 11.38
N LEU A 75 -8.52 -8.81 11.94
CA LEU A 75 -7.28 -8.57 11.20
C LEU A 75 -6.59 -9.88 10.81
N LEU A 76 -6.31 -10.02 9.52
CA LEU A 76 -5.58 -11.15 8.98
C LEU A 76 -4.57 -10.67 7.94
N LEU A 77 -3.30 -10.98 8.12
CA LEU A 77 -2.29 -10.89 7.08
C LEU A 77 -2.25 -12.25 6.38
N ALA A 78 -2.78 -12.30 5.16
CA ALA A 78 -2.82 -13.51 4.36
C ALA A 78 -1.46 -13.85 3.73
N GLU A 79 -1.25 -15.11 3.34
CA GLU A 79 0.01 -15.58 2.73
C GLU A 79 0.31 -14.88 1.40
N ASP A 80 -0.73 -14.44 0.68
CA ASP A 80 -0.63 -13.66 -0.55
C ASP A 80 -0.26 -12.17 -0.30
N ARG A 81 0.07 -11.82 0.96
CA ARG A 81 0.44 -10.47 1.40
C ARG A 81 -0.70 -9.45 1.32
N THR A 82 -1.93 -9.92 1.22
CA THR A 82 -3.11 -9.06 1.40
C THR A 82 -3.50 -8.96 2.88
N VAL A 83 -4.02 -7.81 3.26
CA VAL A 83 -4.62 -7.59 4.57
C VAL A 83 -6.12 -7.79 4.45
N ARG A 84 -6.71 -8.68 5.27
CA ARG A 84 -8.16 -8.89 5.36
C ARG A 84 -8.66 -8.33 6.68
N PHE A 85 -9.82 -7.68 6.66
CA PHE A 85 -10.37 -7.02 7.84
C PHE A 85 -11.85 -6.73 7.69
N THR A 86 -12.53 -6.56 8.81
CA THR A 86 -13.91 -6.08 8.84
C THR A 86 -13.91 -4.57 9.05
N LEU A 87 -14.51 -3.87 8.10
CA LEU A 87 -14.68 -2.42 8.09
C LEU A 87 -16.10 -2.06 8.51
N ARG A 88 -16.25 -1.06 9.37
CA ARG A 88 -17.51 -0.44 9.70
C ARG A 88 -17.48 1.04 9.36
N GLN A 89 -18.45 1.50 8.61
CA GLN A 89 -18.64 2.90 8.26
C GLN A 89 -19.97 3.38 8.82
N LEU A 90 -19.90 4.29 9.80
CA LEU A 90 -21.08 4.88 10.42
C LEU A 90 -21.35 6.25 9.82
N SER A 91 -22.46 6.38 9.09
CA SER A 91 -22.89 7.65 8.50
C SER A 91 -23.34 8.66 9.56
N SER A 92 -23.45 9.93 9.18
CA SER A 92 -23.99 10.98 10.07
C SER A 92 -25.48 10.78 10.41
N SER A 93 -26.21 10.03 9.58
CA SER A 93 -27.61 9.63 9.82
C SER A 93 -27.75 8.37 10.65
N GLY A 94 -26.64 7.79 11.17
CA GLY A 94 -26.68 6.58 11.99
C GLY A 94 -26.77 5.27 11.20
N ILE A 95 -26.59 5.31 9.88
CA ILE A 95 -26.58 4.09 9.06
C ILE A 95 -25.22 3.41 9.21
N ASP A 96 -25.25 2.16 9.59
CA ASP A 96 -24.10 1.26 9.70
C ASP A 96 -23.90 0.46 8.41
N ASN A 97 -22.75 0.63 7.79
CA ASN A 97 -22.29 -0.24 6.71
C ASN A 97 -21.10 -1.06 7.20
N ILE A 98 -21.29 -2.35 7.29
CA ILE A 98 -20.23 -3.29 7.70
C ILE A 98 -19.89 -4.18 6.52
N SER A 99 -18.60 -4.30 6.21
CA SER A 99 -18.10 -5.11 5.10
C SER A 99 -16.85 -5.88 5.47
N LEU A 100 -16.64 -7.01 4.81
CA LEU A 100 -15.39 -7.75 4.83
C LEU A 100 -14.55 -7.29 3.64
N GLU A 101 -13.41 -6.71 3.92
CA GLU A 101 -12.54 -6.06 2.94
C GLU A 101 -11.19 -6.77 2.82
N GLY A 102 -10.59 -6.63 1.64
CA GLY A 102 -9.20 -6.96 1.38
C GLY A 102 -8.44 -5.78 0.83
N LEU A 103 -7.17 -5.65 1.21
CA LEU A 103 -6.28 -4.60 0.79
C LEU A 103 -4.93 -5.20 0.35
N HIS A 104 -4.52 -4.93 -0.87
CA HIS A 104 -3.17 -5.23 -1.35
C HIS A 104 -2.35 -3.95 -1.34
N CYS A 105 -1.51 -3.77 -0.31
CA CYS A 105 -0.77 -2.53 -0.06
C CYS A 105 0.09 -2.13 -1.26
N GLY A 106 1.01 -3.00 -1.70
CA GLY A 106 1.96 -2.68 -2.77
C GLY A 106 1.33 -2.41 -4.14
N GLN A 107 0.20 -3.05 -4.46
CA GLN A 107 -0.53 -2.77 -5.71
C GLN A 107 -1.54 -1.64 -5.58
N ARG A 108 -1.78 -1.15 -4.35
CA ARG A 108 -2.82 -0.17 -4.03
C ARG A 108 -4.17 -0.56 -4.62
N THR A 109 -4.60 -1.79 -4.30
CA THR A 109 -5.90 -2.33 -4.71
C THR A 109 -6.70 -2.79 -3.50
N GLN A 110 -8.01 -2.73 -3.61
CA GLN A 110 -8.95 -3.20 -2.60
C GLN A 110 -10.01 -4.11 -3.23
N ARG A 111 -10.62 -4.93 -2.39
CA ARG A 111 -11.72 -5.81 -2.75
C ARG A 111 -12.69 -5.93 -1.58
N SER A 112 -14.00 -5.77 -1.84
CA SER A 112 -15.04 -6.10 -0.87
C SER A 112 -15.49 -7.54 -1.12
N PHE A 113 -15.33 -8.40 -0.12
CA PHE A 113 -15.71 -9.81 -0.20
C PHE A 113 -17.17 -10.03 0.12
N ALA A 114 -17.67 -9.35 1.17
CA ALA A 114 -19.02 -9.50 1.66
C ALA A 114 -19.49 -8.25 2.41
N PHE A 115 -20.80 -8.12 2.53
CA PHE A 115 -21.48 -7.10 3.31
C PHE A 115 -22.30 -7.74 4.41
N ALA A 116 -22.40 -7.09 5.56
CA ALA A 116 -23.16 -7.61 6.69
C ALA A 116 -24.66 -7.37 6.51
N ASP A 117 -25.44 -8.46 6.58
CA ASP A 117 -26.84 -8.41 6.94
C ASP A 117 -26.92 -8.37 8.48
N THR A 118 -27.07 -7.18 9.05
CA THR A 118 -27.06 -6.99 10.51
C THR A 118 -28.28 -7.56 11.20
N VAL A 119 -29.39 -7.72 10.48
CA VAL A 119 -30.62 -8.31 10.99
C VAL A 119 -30.51 -9.83 11.00
N GLY A 120 -30.10 -10.42 9.88
CA GLY A 120 -29.91 -11.87 9.73
C GLY A 120 -28.61 -12.40 10.33
N GLN A 121 -27.72 -11.52 10.84
CA GLN A 121 -26.41 -11.87 11.40
C GLN A 121 -25.58 -12.78 10.48
N ARG A 122 -25.53 -12.43 9.21
CA ARG A 122 -24.84 -13.22 8.19
C ARG A 122 -24.12 -12.32 7.19
N TRP A 123 -23.18 -12.91 6.46
CA TRP A 123 -22.53 -12.26 5.32
C TRP A 123 -23.35 -12.45 4.04
N ILE A 124 -23.48 -11.38 3.27
CA ILE A 124 -23.96 -11.38 1.90
C ILE A 124 -22.74 -11.19 0.99
N THR A 125 -22.43 -12.18 0.18
CA THR A 125 -21.28 -12.11 -0.75
C THR A 125 -21.39 -10.93 -1.69
N SER A 126 -20.28 -10.24 -1.93
CA SER A 126 -20.23 -9.10 -2.86
C SER A 126 -20.56 -9.55 -4.28
N SER A 127 -21.42 -8.79 -4.96
CA SER A 127 -21.70 -8.95 -6.39
C SER A 127 -20.59 -8.45 -7.30
N ARG A 128 -19.59 -7.76 -6.73
CA ARG A 128 -18.44 -7.18 -7.43
C ARG A 128 -17.14 -7.67 -6.82
N PRO A 129 -16.75 -8.92 -7.11
CA PRO A 129 -15.64 -9.56 -6.41
C PRO A 129 -14.25 -9.20 -6.94
N GLU A 130 -14.12 -8.20 -7.82
CA GLU A 130 -12.83 -7.86 -8.42
C GLU A 130 -12.00 -6.96 -7.52
N TRP A 131 -10.67 -7.13 -7.61
CA TRP A 131 -9.72 -6.18 -7.05
C TRP A 131 -9.70 -4.90 -7.88
N ARG A 132 -9.88 -3.75 -7.23
CA ARG A 132 -9.94 -2.45 -7.89
C ARG A 132 -8.87 -1.53 -7.34
N LYS A 133 -8.35 -0.65 -8.17
CA LYS A 133 -7.46 0.41 -7.72
C LYS A 133 -8.14 1.27 -6.65
N LEU A 134 -7.36 1.63 -5.63
CA LEU A 134 -7.81 2.54 -4.59
C LEU A 134 -8.17 3.90 -5.20
N ASP A 135 -9.30 4.43 -4.80
CA ASP A 135 -9.69 5.79 -5.17
C ASP A 135 -8.93 6.77 -4.26
N SER A 136 -7.98 7.48 -4.86
CA SER A 136 -7.17 8.49 -4.16
C SER A 136 -7.97 9.73 -3.72
N ASN A 137 -9.20 9.90 -4.17
CA ASN A 137 -10.09 10.99 -3.74
C ASN A 137 -11.02 10.56 -2.60
N ASN A 138 -11.07 9.27 -2.28
CA ASN A 138 -11.91 8.76 -1.20
C ASN A 138 -11.17 8.83 0.14
N ALA A 139 -11.55 9.78 0.99
CA ALA A 139 -10.92 10.00 2.29
C ALA A 139 -11.00 8.78 3.22
N THR A 140 -12.07 7.99 3.17
CA THR A 140 -12.21 6.75 3.95
C THR A 140 -11.16 5.72 3.51
N VAL A 141 -11.03 5.52 2.20
CA VAL A 141 -10.04 4.60 1.62
C VAL A 141 -8.62 5.02 2.00
N LEU A 142 -8.30 6.32 1.89
CA LEU A 142 -7.00 6.85 2.29
C LEU A 142 -6.72 6.67 3.79
N THR A 143 -7.73 6.82 4.63
CA THR A 143 -7.59 6.59 6.08
C THR A 143 -7.28 5.13 6.37
N VAL A 144 -8.01 4.20 5.73
CA VAL A 144 -7.79 2.76 5.92
C VAL A 144 -6.43 2.32 5.43
N ILE A 145 -5.99 2.77 4.24
CA ILE A 145 -4.66 2.37 3.74
C ILE A 145 -3.53 2.90 4.63
N LYS A 146 -3.63 4.14 5.12
CA LYS A 146 -2.64 4.70 6.05
C LYS A 146 -2.60 3.94 7.38
N ALA A 147 -3.75 3.43 7.84
CA ALA A 147 -3.85 2.68 9.08
C ALA A 147 -3.26 1.27 8.98
N LEU A 148 -3.41 0.59 7.86
CA LEU A 148 -3.04 -0.81 7.70
C LEU A 148 -1.77 -1.03 6.88
N CYS A 149 -1.46 -0.10 5.97
CA CYS A 149 -0.34 -0.16 5.03
C CYS A 149 0.46 1.15 5.07
N PRO A 150 1.13 1.50 6.16
CA PRO A 150 1.94 2.71 6.19
C PRO A 150 2.96 2.69 5.05
N GLU A 151 3.14 3.83 4.38
CA GLU A 151 4.04 3.99 3.21
C GLU A 151 3.74 3.04 2.04
N ASP A 152 2.49 2.60 1.90
CA ASP A 152 2.03 1.63 0.89
C ASP A 152 2.73 0.26 0.97
N ALA A 153 3.40 -0.03 2.08
CA ALA A 153 4.08 -1.29 2.33
C ALA A 153 3.16 -2.29 3.06
N PRO A 154 3.16 -3.57 2.67
CA PRO A 154 2.44 -4.57 3.43
C PRO A 154 3.15 -4.81 4.77
N PRO A 155 2.42 -4.98 5.89
CA PRO A 155 3.02 -5.33 7.17
C PRO A 155 3.81 -6.65 7.06
N LEU A 156 4.87 -6.79 7.85
CA LEU A 156 5.73 -7.97 7.82
C LEU A 156 5.16 -9.11 8.67
N SER A 157 4.30 -8.78 9.65
CA SER A 157 3.69 -9.75 10.57
C SER A 157 2.29 -9.31 11.00
N ALA A 158 1.53 -10.26 11.56
CA ALA A 158 0.22 -9.97 12.17
C ALA A 158 0.35 -9.02 13.37
N GLU A 159 1.45 -9.08 14.11
CA GLU A 159 1.72 -8.18 15.23
C GLU A 159 1.94 -6.74 14.74
N GLU A 160 2.73 -6.55 13.68
CA GLU A 160 2.93 -5.24 13.06
C GLU A 160 1.60 -4.68 12.54
N LEU A 161 0.79 -5.50 11.86
CA LEU A 161 -0.54 -5.11 11.40
C LEU A 161 -1.42 -4.62 12.56
N ALA A 162 -1.45 -5.36 13.67
CA ALA A 162 -2.22 -4.96 14.85
C ALA A 162 -1.69 -3.68 15.50
N ASN A 163 -0.37 -3.47 15.51
CA ASN A 163 0.26 -2.26 16.04
C ASN A 163 -0.02 -1.05 15.15
N ASN A 164 0.02 -1.21 13.82
CA ASN A 164 -0.34 -0.16 12.87
C ASN A 164 -1.79 0.32 13.11
N LEU A 165 -2.73 -0.63 13.26
CA LEU A 165 -4.12 -0.28 13.56
C LEU A 165 -4.25 0.46 14.90
N LYS A 166 -3.58 0.01 15.97
CA LYS A 166 -3.62 0.67 17.28
C LYS A 166 -3.08 2.10 17.23
N GLN A 167 -2.01 2.34 16.46
CA GLN A 167 -1.43 3.68 16.29
C GLN A 167 -2.35 4.62 15.52
N ALA A 168 -3.08 4.10 14.51
CA ALA A 168 -4.02 4.85 13.71
C ALA A 168 -5.39 5.07 14.38
N ALA A 169 -5.66 4.34 15.48
CA ALA A 169 -6.91 4.48 16.21
C ALA A 169 -6.96 5.81 16.98
N LYS A 170 -8.16 6.40 17.00
CA LYS A 170 -8.44 7.59 17.76
C LYS A 170 -8.17 7.35 19.25
N ARG A 171 -7.34 8.18 19.84
CA ARG A 171 -7.08 8.17 21.30
C ARG A 171 -8.37 8.63 22.01
N ARG A 172 -8.80 7.82 22.97
CA ARG A 172 -9.91 8.16 23.87
C ARG A 172 -9.45 9.04 25.01
#